data_0ec29e4b083ea4a9ada1d5e1beb8171a
#
_entry.id   0ec29e4b083ea4a9ada1d5e1beb8171a
#
_cell.length_a   1.000
_cell.length_b   1.000
_cell.length_c   1.000
_cell.angle_alpha   90.00
_cell.angle_beta   90.00
_cell.angle_gamma   90.00
#
_symmetry.space_group_name_H-M   'P 1'
#
loop_
_entity.id
_entity.type
_entity.pdbx_description
1 polymer ?
#
loop_
_entity_poly.entity_id
_entity_poly.type
_entity_poly.pdbx_seq_one_letter_code
_entity_poly.pdbx_strand_id
1 'polypeptide(L)'
;MDRFIRGGITAAILGGLLLAAGASLATVSAGHQQFSDQVLTGVFTASAALRFTGAILMTWGTISLYLAQADRAGRLGLVAVVACLANMALQTGWMFADLFIAPSFAHAAPEILNNGSGPMTVGFMAAWLANISFVLLGIATLRARVLPKTSGLALITAGAITLVPLPADGPVYEVIIGVAFAIAGARALTGAARAPLAARSAT
;
A
#
# COMPACT_ATOMS: atom_id res chain seq x y z
N MET A 1 -1.86 13.80 -20.20
CA MET A 1 -2.10 13.32 -18.80
C MET A 1 -2.13 14.53 -17.91
N ASP A 2 -3.22 14.71 -17.17
CA ASP A 2 -3.45 15.83 -16.25
C ASP A 2 -2.34 15.89 -15.18
N ARG A 3 -2.03 17.11 -14.68
CA ARG A 3 -1.02 17.33 -13.62
C ARG A 3 -1.38 16.56 -12.34
N PHE A 4 -2.67 16.47 -12.02
CA PHE A 4 -3.16 15.74 -10.85
C PHE A 4 -2.83 14.23 -10.96
N ILE A 5 -3.12 13.61 -12.11
CA ILE A 5 -2.85 12.18 -12.34
C ILE A 5 -1.34 11.90 -12.31
N ARG A 6 -0.52 12.76 -12.93
CA ARG A 6 0.94 12.60 -12.91
C ARG A 6 1.49 12.73 -11.49
N GLY A 7 1.03 13.73 -10.73
CA GLY A 7 1.41 13.93 -9.33
C GLY A 7 1.06 12.71 -8.47
N GLY A 8 -0.15 12.18 -8.61
CA GLY A 8 -0.56 11.00 -7.86
C GLY A 8 0.17 9.71 -8.27
N ILE A 9 0.52 9.53 -9.55
CA ILE A 9 1.38 8.40 -9.95
C ILE A 9 2.79 8.53 -9.33
N THR A 10 3.33 9.75 -9.25
CA THR A 10 4.58 9.99 -8.51
C THR A 10 4.41 9.70 -7.02
N ALA A 11 3.27 10.09 -6.44
CA ALA A 11 2.93 9.76 -5.06
C ALA A 11 2.82 8.24 -4.82
N ALA A 12 2.33 7.46 -5.79
CA ALA A 12 2.35 5.99 -5.71
C ALA A 12 3.78 5.43 -5.58
N ILE A 13 4.73 6.00 -6.34
CA ILE A 13 6.14 5.58 -6.28
C ILE A 13 6.74 5.94 -4.93
N LEU A 14 6.65 7.22 -4.54
CA LEU A 14 7.22 7.70 -3.28
C LEU A 14 6.57 7.02 -2.08
N GLY A 15 5.25 6.91 -2.09
CA GLY A 15 4.49 6.25 -1.03
C GLY A 15 4.86 4.78 -0.90
N GLY A 16 4.98 4.07 -2.02
CA GLY A 16 5.43 2.68 -2.03
C GLY A 16 6.84 2.50 -1.47
N LEU A 17 7.77 3.36 -1.85
CA LEU A 17 9.15 3.34 -1.33
C LEU A 17 9.19 3.66 0.17
N LEU A 18 8.44 4.66 0.63
CA LEU A 18 8.36 5.02 2.06
C LEU A 18 7.75 3.89 2.88
N LEU A 19 6.67 3.26 2.38
CA LEU A 19 6.06 2.12 3.04
C LEU A 19 7.05 0.96 3.16
N ALA A 20 7.72 0.59 2.07
CA ALA A 20 8.69 -0.49 2.04
C ALA A 20 9.89 -0.20 2.96
N ALA A 21 10.42 1.03 2.96
CA ALA A 21 11.52 1.44 3.83
C ALA A 21 11.12 1.40 5.31
N GLY A 22 9.97 1.95 5.66
CA GLY A 22 9.45 1.93 7.01
C GLY A 22 9.20 0.49 7.51
N ALA A 23 8.60 -0.35 6.68
CA ALA A 23 8.36 -1.76 7.00
C ALA A 23 9.69 -2.55 7.16
N SER A 24 10.67 -2.32 6.30
CA SER A 24 12.00 -2.92 6.44
C SER A 24 12.69 -2.48 7.74
N LEU A 25 12.53 -1.21 8.13
CA LEU A 25 13.04 -0.71 9.40
C LEU A 25 12.36 -1.39 10.59
N ALA A 26 11.05 -1.65 10.51
CA ALA A 26 10.32 -2.39 11.53
C ALA A 26 10.83 -3.84 11.66
N THR A 27 11.09 -4.54 10.56
CA THR A 27 11.60 -5.93 10.62
C THR A 27 12.97 -6.02 11.26
N VAL A 28 13.85 -5.05 11.03
CA VAL A 28 15.19 -5.00 11.65
C VAL A 28 15.09 -4.72 13.15
N SER A 29 14.11 -3.91 13.57
CA SER A 29 13.90 -3.54 14.97
C SER A 29 13.10 -4.55 15.79
N ALA A 30 12.42 -5.48 15.13
CA ALA A 30 11.53 -6.46 15.75
C ALA A 30 12.27 -7.61 16.47
N GLY A 31 13.31 -7.35 17.21
CA GLY A 31 14.02 -8.35 18.01
C GLY A 31 13.08 -9.18 18.92
N HIS A 32 13.62 -9.89 19.91
CA HIS A 32 12.84 -10.68 20.90
C HIS A 32 12.12 -9.85 21.96
N GLN A 33 11.94 -8.55 21.73
CA GLN A 33 11.25 -7.63 22.67
C GLN A 33 9.74 -7.73 22.52
N GLN A 34 9.04 -7.46 23.63
CA GLN A 34 7.58 -7.34 23.60
C GLN A 34 7.18 -6.13 22.74
N PHE A 35 6.01 -6.21 22.09
CA PHE A 35 5.57 -5.13 21.20
C PHE A 35 5.43 -3.79 21.93
N SER A 36 4.99 -3.80 23.20
CA SER A 36 4.95 -2.61 24.05
C SER A 36 6.32 -1.92 24.23
N ASP A 37 7.42 -2.69 24.28
CA ASP A 37 8.77 -2.12 24.37
C ASP A 37 9.24 -1.56 23.04
N GLN A 38 8.89 -2.24 21.95
CA GLN A 38 9.23 -1.81 20.59
C GLN A 38 8.63 -0.45 20.25
N VAL A 39 7.34 -0.21 20.58
CA VAL A 39 6.65 1.05 20.24
C VAL A 39 7.22 2.26 20.95
N LEU A 40 7.96 2.09 22.04
CA LEU A 40 8.65 3.16 22.76
C LEU A 40 10.02 3.53 22.18
N THR A 41 10.49 2.79 21.16
CA THR A 41 11.78 3.07 20.53
C THR A 41 11.66 4.15 19.45
N GLY A 42 12.72 4.96 19.31
CA GLY A 42 12.80 5.94 18.22
C GLY A 42 12.79 5.29 16.82
N VAL A 43 13.29 4.05 16.71
CA VAL A 43 13.28 3.28 15.46
C VAL A 43 11.83 2.93 15.06
N PHE A 44 11.00 2.49 16.02
CA PHE A 44 9.60 2.22 15.76
C PHE A 44 8.85 3.50 15.34
N THR A 45 9.07 4.62 16.04
CA THR A 45 8.46 5.91 15.69
C THR A 45 8.83 6.34 14.27
N ALA A 46 10.10 6.22 13.88
CA ALA A 46 10.55 6.53 12.51
C ALA A 46 9.91 5.59 11.49
N SER A 47 9.88 4.30 11.77
CA SER A 47 9.20 3.29 10.93
C SER A 47 7.72 3.61 10.76
N ALA A 48 6.99 3.85 11.84
CA ALA A 48 5.56 4.16 11.83
C ALA A 48 5.27 5.46 11.04
N ALA A 49 6.11 6.50 11.19
CA ALA A 49 5.98 7.75 10.45
C ALA A 49 6.17 7.56 8.94
N LEU A 50 7.18 6.77 8.52
CA LEU A 50 7.41 6.45 7.12
C LEU A 50 6.25 5.66 6.52
N ARG A 51 5.76 4.65 7.23
CA ARG A 51 4.63 3.80 6.81
C ARG A 51 3.35 4.61 6.68
N PHE A 52 3.03 5.43 7.68
CA PHE A 52 1.85 6.30 7.68
C PHE A 52 1.88 7.30 6.51
N THR A 53 3.00 8.00 6.33
CA THR A 53 3.18 8.93 5.20
C THR A 53 3.08 8.20 3.86
N GLY A 54 3.70 7.03 3.77
CA GLY A 54 3.64 6.15 2.60
C GLY A 54 2.21 5.76 2.24
N ALA A 55 1.41 5.34 3.22
CA ALA A 55 0.00 4.95 3.02
C ALA A 55 -0.87 6.11 2.50
N ILE A 56 -0.69 7.32 3.03
CA ILE A 56 -1.39 8.52 2.55
C ILE A 56 -1.06 8.79 1.08
N LEU A 57 0.23 8.78 0.71
CA LEU A 57 0.67 9.00 -0.66
C LEU A 57 0.17 7.89 -1.61
N MET A 58 0.16 6.64 -1.16
CA MET A 58 -0.38 5.52 -1.93
C MET A 58 -1.89 5.62 -2.15
N THR A 59 -2.63 6.20 -1.22
CA THR A 59 -4.06 6.48 -1.41
C THR A 59 -4.28 7.42 -2.60
N TRP A 60 -3.56 8.53 -2.66
CA TRP A 60 -3.58 9.41 -3.84
C TRP A 60 -3.09 8.69 -5.11
N GLY A 61 -2.05 7.89 -4.99
CA GLY A 61 -1.53 7.04 -6.06
C GLY A 61 -2.58 6.09 -6.62
N THR A 62 -3.35 5.42 -5.76
CA THR A 62 -4.43 4.51 -6.14
C THR A 62 -5.50 5.22 -6.96
N ILE A 63 -5.95 6.39 -6.51
CA ILE A 63 -6.91 7.23 -7.24
C ILE A 63 -6.37 7.57 -8.63
N SER A 64 -5.11 7.99 -8.71
CA SER A 64 -4.50 8.44 -9.96
C SER A 64 -4.22 7.30 -10.94
N LEU A 65 -3.83 6.12 -10.45
CA LEU A 65 -3.71 4.91 -11.28
C LEU A 65 -5.07 4.51 -11.86
N TYR A 66 -6.15 4.64 -11.09
CA TYR A 66 -7.50 4.40 -11.59
C TYR A 66 -7.92 5.46 -12.62
N LEU A 67 -7.78 6.75 -12.31
CA LEU A 67 -8.16 7.85 -13.21
C LEU A 67 -7.43 7.78 -14.56
N ALA A 68 -6.17 7.32 -14.57
CA ALA A 68 -5.41 7.13 -15.80
C ALA A 68 -6.02 6.09 -16.76
N GLN A 69 -6.94 5.24 -16.28
CA GLN A 69 -7.56 4.17 -17.05
C GLN A 69 -9.09 4.13 -16.92
N ALA A 70 -9.71 5.13 -16.28
CA ALA A 70 -11.13 5.13 -15.90
C ALA A 70 -12.06 4.84 -17.09
N ASP A 71 -11.81 5.44 -18.26
CA ASP A 71 -12.63 5.29 -19.46
C ASP A 71 -12.71 3.85 -19.97
N ARG A 72 -11.71 3.01 -19.66
CA ARG A 72 -11.61 1.62 -20.12
C ARG A 72 -11.72 0.59 -18.99
N ALA A 73 -11.64 1.03 -17.74
CA ALA A 73 -11.67 0.14 -16.58
C ALA A 73 -13.09 -0.42 -16.28
N GLY A 74 -14.14 0.26 -16.75
CA GLY A 74 -15.53 -0.15 -16.59
C GLY A 74 -15.95 -0.35 -15.14
N ARG A 75 -17.04 -1.10 -14.92
CA ARG A 75 -17.60 -1.36 -13.57
C ARG A 75 -16.61 -2.09 -12.66
N LEU A 76 -15.83 -3.02 -13.20
CA LEU A 76 -14.83 -3.74 -12.42
C LEU A 76 -13.76 -2.79 -11.86
N GLY A 77 -13.30 -1.83 -12.67
CA GLY A 77 -12.34 -0.83 -12.22
C GLY A 77 -12.88 0.05 -11.11
N LEU A 78 -14.15 0.47 -11.20
CA LEU A 78 -14.79 1.25 -10.16
C LEU A 78 -14.90 0.45 -8.85
N VAL A 79 -15.37 -0.79 -8.89
CA VAL A 79 -15.45 -1.66 -7.71
C VAL A 79 -14.07 -1.89 -7.11
N ALA A 80 -13.07 -2.16 -7.95
CA ALA A 80 -11.70 -2.41 -7.51
C ALA A 80 -11.08 -1.18 -6.81
N VAL A 81 -11.26 0.04 -7.38
CA VAL A 81 -10.71 1.24 -6.74
C VAL A 81 -11.42 1.56 -5.43
N VAL A 82 -12.74 1.40 -5.34
CA VAL A 82 -13.48 1.62 -4.08
C VAL A 82 -13.00 0.63 -3.01
N ALA A 83 -12.85 -0.66 -3.36
CA ALA A 83 -12.31 -1.66 -2.45
C ALA A 83 -10.86 -1.33 -2.01
N CYS A 84 -10.01 -0.87 -2.94
CA CYS A 84 -8.66 -0.42 -2.61
C CYS A 84 -8.66 0.80 -1.67
N LEU A 85 -9.53 1.78 -1.91
CA LEU A 85 -9.61 2.95 -1.03
C LEU A 85 -10.08 2.58 0.38
N ALA A 86 -11.05 1.66 0.50
CA ALA A 86 -11.47 1.12 1.78
C ALA A 86 -10.30 0.40 2.49
N ASN A 87 -9.54 -0.43 1.75
CA ASN A 87 -8.34 -1.07 2.28
C ASN A 87 -7.29 -0.05 2.72
N MET A 88 -7.00 0.96 1.89
CA MET A 88 -6.05 2.03 2.23
C MET A 88 -6.49 2.80 3.49
N ALA A 89 -7.78 3.04 3.67
CA ALA A 89 -8.31 3.67 4.88
C ALA A 89 -8.06 2.81 6.13
N LEU A 90 -8.29 1.51 6.06
CA LEU A 90 -7.99 0.56 7.14
C LEU A 90 -6.50 0.53 7.47
N GLN A 91 -5.65 0.42 6.46
CA GLN A 91 -4.19 0.41 6.63
C GLN A 91 -3.66 1.72 7.20
N THR A 92 -4.14 2.87 6.69
CA THR A 92 -3.75 4.18 7.19
C THR A 92 -4.21 4.37 8.64
N GLY A 93 -5.43 3.93 8.98
CA GLY A 93 -5.95 3.95 10.35
C GLY A 93 -5.11 3.10 11.31
N TRP A 94 -4.66 1.92 10.87
CA TRP A 94 -3.75 1.08 11.63
C TRP A 94 -2.40 1.76 11.88
N MET A 95 -1.79 2.30 10.82
CA MET A 95 -0.50 3.00 10.93
C MET A 95 -0.60 4.31 11.75
N PHE A 96 -1.76 4.98 11.70
CA PHE A 96 -2.06 6.09 12.60
C PHE A 96 -2.08 5.62 14.06
N ALA A 97 -2.72 4.50 14.34
CA ALA A 97 -2.76 3.94 15.68
C ALA A 97 -1.34 3.55 16.17
N ASP A 98 -0.52 2.93 15.32
CA ASP A 98 0.87 2.62 15.65
C ASP A 98 1.68 3.88 16.02
N LEU A 99 1.49 4.97 15.27
CA LEU A 99 2.29 6.18 15.46
C LEU A 99 1.84 7.03 16.66
N PHE A 100 0.52 7.18 16.85
CA PHE A 100 -0.01 8.16 17.82
C PHE A 100 -0.69 7.54 19.02
N ILE A 101 -1.17 6.31 18.93
CA ILE A 101 -1.97 5.68 19.99
C ILE A 101 -1.18 4.62 20.75
N ALA A 102 -0.44 3.75 20.03
CA ALA A 102 0.28 2.65 20.63
C ALA A 102 1.29 3.07 21.71
N PRO A 103 2.05 4.18 21.60
CA PRO A 103 2.93 4.64 22.66
C PRO A 103 2.20 4.95 23.98
N SER A 104 0.98 5.50 23.90
CA SER A 104 0.17 5.77 25.10
C SER A 104 -0.30 4.48 25.79
N PHE A 105 -0.69 3.47 25.00
CA PHE A 105 -1.04 2.16 25.52
C PHE A 105 0.15 1.41 26.09
N ALA A 106 1.34 1.56 25.50
CA ALA A 106 2.56 0.93 26.01
C ALA A 106 2.90 1.38 27.45
N HIS A 107 2.56 2.62 27.80
CA HIS A 107 2.74 3.13 29.16
C HIS A 107 1.57 2.77 30.11
N ALA A 108 0.34 2.80 29.62
CA ALA A 108 -0.84 2.69 30.48
C ALA A 108 -1.36 1.25 30.64
N ALA A 109 -1.24 0.43 29.60
CA ALA A 109 -1.79 -0.93 29.53
C ALA A 109 -1.03 -1.80 28.53
N PRO A 110 0.25 -2.13 28.77
CA PRO A 110 1.11 -2.86 27.84
C PRO A 110 0.56 -4.25 27.45
N GLU A 111 -0.23 -4.86 28.36
CA GLU A 111 -0.87 -6.16 28.09
C GLU A 111 -1.85 -6.13 26.92
N ILE A 112 -2.49 -4.99 26.63
CA ILE A 112 -3.40 -4.84 25.49
C ILE A 112 -2.62 -4.95 24.19
N LEU A 113 -1.43 -4.36 24.14
CA LEU A 113 -0.56 -4.42 22.96
C LEU A 113 0.08 -5.79 22.76
N ASN A 114 0.47 -6.44 23.86
CA ASN A 114 1.23 -7.69 23.81
C ASN A 114 0.35 -8.92 23.57
N ASN A 115 -0.91 -8.89 24.02
CA ASN A 115 -1.79 -10.07 23.94
C ASN A 115 -2.75 -10.06 22.74
N GLY A 116 -2.90 -8.94 22.06
CA GLY A 116 -3.63 -8.81 20.80
C GLY A 116 -5.00 -9.51 20.78
N SER A 117 -5.93 -9.13 21.66
CA SER A 117 -7.19 -9.86 21.85
C SER A 117 -8.42 -9.13 21.27
N GLY A 118 -9.46 -9.91 20.97
CA GLY A 118 -10.81 -9.41 20.68
C GLY A 118 -10.90 -8.53 19.42
N PRO A 119 -11.48 -7.32 19.54
CA PRO A 119 -11.74 -6.44 18.40
C PRO A 119 -10.49 -6.07 17.60
N MET A 120 -9.32 -6.00 18.24
CA MET A 120 -8.05 -5.71 17.59
C MET A 120 -7.66 -6.81 16.58
N THR A 121 -7.81 -8.07 16.96
CA THR A 121 -7.57 -9.21 16.06
C THR A 121 -8.54 -9.22 14.88
N VAL A 122 -9.82 -8.90 15.12
CA VAL A 122 -10.83 -8.80 14.06
C VAL A 122 -10.46 -7.68 13.08
N GLY A 123 -10.05 -6.51 13.58
CA GLY A 123 -9.60 -5.38 12.76
C GLY A 123 -8.38 -5.73 11.92
N PHE A 124 -7.41 -6.44 12.50
CA PHE A 124 -6.24 -6.93 11.78
C PHE A 124 -6.62 -7.92 10.66
N MET A 125 -7.48 -8.91 10.96
CA MET A 125 -7.95 -9.86 9.96
C MET A 125 -8.70 -9.17 8.83
N ALA A 126 -9.55 -8.19 9.14
CA ALA A 126 -10.27 -7.42 8.14
C ALA A 126 -9.31 -6.65 7.21
N ALA A 127 -8.30 -5.97 7.77
CA ALA A 127 -7.28 -5.25 7.00
C ALA A 127 -6.43 -6.21 6.15
N TRP A 128 -6.10 -7.39 6.69
CA TRP A 128 -5.36 -8.42 5.97
C TRP A 128 -6.15 -8.97 4.77
N LEU A 129 -7.40 -9.39 4.98
CA LEU A 129 -8.27 -9.88 3.92
C LEU A 129 -8.58 -8.80 2.86
N ALA A 130 -8.62 -7.53 3.25
CA ALA A 130 -8.86 -6.42 2.34
C ALA A 130 -7.77 -6.27 1.26
N ASN A 131 -6.59 -6.91 1.43
CA ASN A 131 -5.54 -6.94 0.42
C ASN A 131 -5.95 -7.62 -0.89
N ILE A 132 -7.06 -8.38 -0.92
CA ILE A 132 -7.68 -8.88 -2.15
C ILE A 132 -8.04 -7.75 -3.11
N SER A 133 -8.24 -6.53 -2.60
CA SER A 133 -8.52 -5.35 -3.40
C SER A 133 -7.38 -5.00 -4.38
N PHE A 134 -6.13 -5.28 -4.03
CA PHE A 134 -4.99 -5.11 -4.93
C PHE A 134 -5.04 -6.09 -6.10
N VAL A 135 -5.47 -7.33 -5.86
CA VAL A 135 -5.69 -8.32 -6.93
C VAL A 135 -6.77 -7.80 -7.88
N LEU A 136 -7.89 -7.31 -7.34
CA LEU A 136 -8.98 -6.76 -8.15
C LEU A 136 -8.54 -5.55 -8.98
N LEU A 137 -7.77 -4.63 -8.37
CA LEU A 137 -7.23 -3.46 -9.06
C LEU A 137 -6.25 -3.86 -10.16
N GLY A 138 -5.39 -4.84 -9.89
CA GLY A 138 -4.47 -5.37 -10.87
C GLY A 138 -5.17 -6.03 -12.06
N ILE A 139 -6.22 -6.84 -11.81
CA ILE A 139 -7.05 -7.45 -12.87
C ILE A 139 -7.75 -6.36 -13.70
N ALA A 140 -8.32 -5.35 -13.05
CA ALA A 140 -8.95 -4.23 -13.73
C ALA A 140 -7.95 -3.49 -14.63
N THR A 141 -6.73 -3.27 -14.14
CA THR A 141 -5.63 -2.64 -14.88
C THR A 141 -5.23 -3.45 -16.11
N LEU A 142 -5.12 -4.78 -15.98
CA LEU A 142 -4.82 -5.65 -17.13
C LEU A 142 -5.93 -5.64 -18.18
N ARG A 143 -7.20 -5.62 -17.75
CA ARG A 143 -8.36 -5.58 -18.65
C ARG A 143 -8.49 -4.24 -19.37
N ALA A 144 -8.23 -3.14 -18.70
CA ALA A 144 -8.28 -1.80 -19.28
C ALA A 144 -7.25 -1.59 -20.39
N ARG A 145 -6.11 -2.27 -20.35
CA ARG A 145 -5.01 -2.20 -21.35
C ARG A 145 -4.51 -0.78 -21.61
N VAL A 146 -4.62 0.11 -20.65
CA VAL A 146 -4.12 1.49 -20.73
C VAL A 146 -2.73 1.60 -20.13
N LEU A 147 -2.54 1.00 -18.95
CA LEU A 147 -1.24 0.94 -18.29
C LEU A 147 -0.45 -0.30 -18.73
N PRO A 148 0.88 -0.27 -18.63
CA PRO A 148 1.71 -1.44 -18.93
C PRO A 148 1.27 -2.67 -18.12
N LYS A 149 1.30 -3.85 -18.74
CA LYS A 149 0.89 -5.11 -18.10
C LYS A 149 1.64 -5.37 -16.78
N THR A 150 2.89 -4.93 -16.70
CA THR A 150 3.72 -5.06 -15.49
C THR A 150 3.13 -4.32 -14.28
N SER A 151 2.41 -3.21 -14.48
CA SER A 151 1.72 -2.50 -13.39
C SER A 151 0.60 -3.37 -12.78
N GLY A 152 -0.24 -3.96 -13.64
CA GLY A 152 -1.32 -4.84 -13.18
C GLY A 152 -0.79 -6.12 -12.53
N LEU A 153 0.25 -6.74 -13.12
CA LEU A 153 0.87 -7.95 -12.57
C LEU A 153 1.51 -7.67 -11.20
N ALA A 154 2.21 -6.55 -11.02
CA ALA A 154 2.80 -6.19 -9.73
C ALA A 154 1.74 -6.11 -8.63
N LEU A 155 0.59 -5.46 -8.90
CA LEU A 155 -0.51 -5.36 -7.95
C LEU A 155 -1.15 -6.73 -7.65
N ILE A 156 -1.38 -7.57 -8.67
CA ILE A 156 -1.92 -8.93 -8.47
C ILE A 156 -0.97 -9.75 -7.60
N THR A 157 0.32 -9.75 -7.94
CA THR A 157 1.32 -10.54 -7.21
C THR A 157 1.40 -10.10 -5.75
N ALA A 158 1.44 -8.79 -5.49
CA ALA A 158 1.46 -8.28 -4.13
C ALA A 158 0.21 -8.69 -3.35
N GLY A 159 -0.99 -8.45 -3.92
CA GLY A 159 -2.24 -8.82 -3.27
C GLY A 159 -2.36 -10.34 -3.03
N ALA A 160 -1.94 -11.17 -3.98
CA ALA A 160 -1.99 -12.62 -3.84
C ALA A 160 -1.00 -13.14 -2.77
N ILE A 161 0.24 -12.65 -2.78
CA ILE A 161 1.25 -13.07 -1.78
C ILE A 161 0.83 -12.63 -0.38
N THR A 162 0.28 -11.43 -0.23
CA THR A 162 -0.14 -10.93 1.08
C THR A 162 -1.36 -11.65 1.65
N LEU A 163 -2.09 -12.42 0.86
CA LEU A 163 -3.18 -13.30 1.33
C LEU A 163 -2.69 -14.68 1.81
N VAL A 164 -1.45 -15.04 1.49
CA VAL A 164 -0.86 -16.30 1.98
C VAL A 164 -0.37 -16.07 3.41
N PRO A 165 -0.80 -16.86 4.40
CA PRO A 165 -0.27 -16.79 5.75
C PRO A 165 1.19 -17.25 5.76
N LEU A 166 2.11 -16.30 5.64
CA LEU A 166 3.53 -16.58 5.78
C LEU A 166 3.88 -16.62 7.28
N PRO A 167 4.82 -17.45 7.71
CA PRO A 167 5.34 -17.43 9.08
C PRO A 167 6.24 -16.18 9.32
N ALA A 168 5.93 -15.09 8.65
CA ALA A 168 6.66 -13.84 8.70
C ALA A 168 5.75 -12.75 9.28
N ASP A 169 6.33 -11.89 10.09
CA ASP A 169 5.63 -10.78 10.73
C ASP A 169 5.06 -9.78 9.72
N GLY A 170 3.98 -9.11 10.12
CA GLY A 170 3.21 -8.17 9.30
C GLY A 170 4.01 -7.19 8.43
N PRO A 171 5.17 -6.64 8.86
CA PRO A 171 5.98 -5.73 8.07
C PRO A 171 6.44 -6.27 6.71
N VAL A 172 6.65 -7.58 6.56
CA VAL A 172 7.07 -8.17 5.26
C VAL A 172 6.01 -7.97 4.17
N TYR A 173 4.73 -8.07 4.52
CA TYR A 173 3.64 -7.82 3.58
C TYR A 173 3.63 -6.37 3.07
N GLU A 174 3.94 -5.42 3.94
CA GLU A 174 4.00 -4.01 3.59
C GLU A 174 5.17 -3.70 2.65
N VAL A 175 6.32 -4.37 2.82
CA VAL A 175 7.43 -4.27 1.87
C VAL A 175 6.98 -4.71 0.47
N ILE A 176 6.29 -5.85 0.36
CA ILE A 176 5.81 -6.38 -0.91
C ILE A 176 4.81 -5.43 -1.56
N ILE A 177 3.84 -4.90 -0.79
CA ILE A 177 2.86 -3.93 -1.27
C ILE A 177 3.54 -2.64 -1.73
N GLY A 178 4.46 -2.11 -0.92
CA GLY A 178 5.19 -0.88 -1.22
C GLY A 178 6.00 -0.99 -2.52
N VAL A 179 6.74 -2.07 -2.69
CA VAL A 179 7.50 -2.35 -3.93
C VAL A 179 6.57 -2.48 -5.14
N ALA A 180 5.44 -3.16 -5.01
CA ALA A 180 4.47 -3.30 -6.09
C ALA A 180 3.89 -1.95 -6.54
N PHE A 181 3.56 -1.06 -5.61
CA PHE A 181 3.10 0.30 -5.93
C PHE A 181 4.18 1.14 -6.58
N ALA A 182 5.42 1.05 -6.12
CA ALA A 182 6.55 1.74 -6.75
C ALA A 182 6.75 1.27 -8.20
N ILE A 183 6.69 -0.04 -8.45
CA ILE A 183 6.78 -0.62 -9.80
C ILE A 183 5.58 -0.17 -10.65
N ALA A 184 4.36 -0.28 -10.15
CA ALA A 184 3.15 0.09 -10.87
C ALA A 184 3.18 1.56 -11.29
N GLY A 185 3.57 2.46 -10.38
CA GLY A 185 3.71 3.88 -10.63
C GLY A 185 4.82 4.19 -11.64
N ALA A 186 6.02 3.62 -11.47
CA ALA A 186 7.15 3.85 -12.38
C ALA A 186 6.82 3.42 -13.80
N ARG A 187 6.15 2.27 -13.98
CA ARG A 187 5.73 1.77 -15.28
C ARG A 187 4.62 2.61 -15.89
N ALA A 188 3.69 3.14 -15.09
CA ALA A 188 2.66 4.05 -15.55
C ALA A 188 3.25 5.35 -16.10
N LEU A 189 4.24 5.95 -15.43
CA LEU A 189 4.94 7.15 -15.92
C LEU A 189 5.69 6.90 -17.24
N THR A 190 6.44 5.81 -17.33
CA THR A 190 7.22 5.48 -18.53
C THR A 190 6.33 5.12 -19.72
N GLY A 191 5.19 4.46 -19.49
CA GLY A 191 4.20 4.16 -20.53
C GLY A 191 3.56 5.42 -21.11
N ALA A 192 3.20 6.37 -20.24
CA ALA A 192 2.64 7.64 -20.66
C ALA A 192 3.62 8.52 -21.46
N ALA A 193 4.94 8.42 -21.20
CA ALA A 193 5.95 9.16 -21.92
C ALA A 193 6.18 8.65 -23.36
N ARG A 194 5.90 7.38 -23.65
CA ARG A 194 6.12 6.75 -24.96
C ARG A 194 4.97 6.97 -25.96
N ALA A 195 3.76 7.20 -25.46
CA ALA A 195 2.57 7.37 -26.32
C ALA A 195 2.67 8.55 -27.34
N PRO A 196 3.23 9.73 -26.99
CA PRO A 196 3.32 10.84 -27.95
C PRO A 196 4.32 10.64 -29.09
N LEU A 197 5.36 9.83 -28.88
CA LEU A 197 6.40 9.59 -29.89
C LEU A 197 5.89 8.66 -31.00
N ALA A 198 5.11 7.64 -30.67
CA ALA A 198 4.51 6.73 -31.63
C ALA A 198 3.46 7.42 -32.53
N ALA A 199 2.73 8.43 -32.00
CA ALA A 199 1.76 9.18 -32.78
C ALA A 199 2.42 10.15 -33.78
N ARG A 200 3.64 10.64 -33.52
CA ARG A 200 4.40 11.56 -34.39
C ARG A 200 5.14 10.86 -35.53
N SER A 201 5.42 9.55 -35.41
CA SER A 201 6.07 8.76 -36.44
C SER A 201 5.10 8.15 -37.45
N ALA A 202 3.80 8.30 -37.25
CA ALA A 202 2.73 7.76 -38.10
C ALA A 202 2.10 8.85 -39.05
N THR A 203 2.57 10.08 -38.94
CA THR A 203 2.23 11.20 -39.85
C THR A 203 3.41 11.57 -40.73
#